data_46a257866dc0c2722cbd78804597d9c0
#
_entry.id   46a257866dc0c2722cbd78804597d9c0
#
_cell.length_a   1.000
_cell.length_b   1.000
_cell.length_c   1.000
_cell.angle_alpha   90.00
_cell.angle_beta   90.00
_cell.angle_gamma   90.00
#
_symmetry.space_group_name_H-M   'P 1'
#
loop_
_entity.id
_entity.type
_entity.pdbx_description
1 polymer ?
#
loop_
_entity_poly.entity_id
_entity_poly.type
_entity_poly.pdbx_seq_one_letter_code
_entity_poly.pdbx_strand_id
1 'polypeptide(L)'
;MKKILLGFLLFITGSLYSQNQEVKNVIETFFQGFHAKDSIVMKSVCSDKLILQSIISNVKGTKLINENSKDFYRSIATIPVATLFEEKLLDYTIQVDGAMAHVWTPYEFFINGKFSHRGVNAFTMYKENENWKIVYIIDTRRK
;
A
#
# COMPACT_ATOMS: atom_id res chain seq x y z
N MET A 1 -44.39 3.60 -1.24
CA MET A 1 -43.20 4.47 -1.45
C MET A 1 -42.06 4.24 -0.46
N LYS A 2 -42.27 3.86 0.80
CA LYS A 2 -41.20 3.59 1.78
C LYS A 2 -40.30 2.36 1.48
N LYS A 3 -40.80 1.36 0.75
CA LYS A 3 -40.04 0.12 0.43
C LYS A 3 -38.98 0.30 -0.67
N ILE A 4 -39.16 1.27 -1.58
CA ILE A 4 -38.21 1.56 -2.67
C ILE A 4 -36.93 2.26 -2.15
N LEU A 5 -37.07 3.12 -1.11
CA LEU A 5 -35.95 3.84 -0.51
C LEU A 5 -34.96 2.90 0.22
N LEU A 6 -35.49 1.84 0.85
CA LEU A 6 -34.67 0.87 1.59
C LEU A 6 -33.79 0.00 0.65
N GLY A 7 -34.33 -0.38 -0.52
CA GLY A 7 -33.61 -1.14 -1.54
C GLY A 7 -32.45 -0.35 -2.16
N PHE A 8 -32.66 0.97 -2.36
CA PHE A 8 -31.60 1.84 -2.93
C PHE A 8 -30.43 2.05 -1.95
N LEU A 9 -30.72 2.15 -0.64
CA LEU A 9 -29.69 2.31 0.39
C LEU A 9 -28.82 1.05 0.53
N LEU A 10 -29.40 -0.15 0.44
CA LEU A 10 -28.67 -1.43 0.48
C LEU A 10 -27.74 -1.61 -0.74
N PHE A 11 -28.13 -1.11 -1.91
CA PHE A 11 -27.30 -1.20 -3.13
C PHE A 11 -26.07 -0.31 -3.06
N ILE A 12 -26.18 0.89 -2.46
CA ILE A 12 -25.07 1.83 -2.29
C ILE A 12 -24.05 1.28 -1.30
N THR A 13 -24.48 0.71 -0.19
CA THR A 13 -23.57 0.15 0.83
C THR A 13 -22.81 -1.08 0.31
N GLY A 14 -23.44 -1.94 -0.49
CA GLY A 14 -22.80 -3.09 -1.11
C GLY A 14 -21.70 -2.69 -2.12
N SER A 15 -21.91 -1.63 -2.89
CA SER A 15 -20.93 -1.12 -3.86
C SER A 15 -19.69 -0.54 -3.18
N LEU A 16 -19.83 0.22 -2.11
CA LEU A 16 -18.72 0.79 -1.34
C LEU A 16 -17.88 -0.29 -0.65
N TYR A 17 -18.53 -1.30 -0.09
CA TYR A 17 -17.83 -2.43 0.53
C TYR A 17 -17.01 -3.21 -0.51
N SER A 18 -17.55 -3.45 -1.70
CA SER A 18 -16.85 -4.10 -2.80
C SER A 18 -15.61 -3.33 -3.24
N GLN A 19 -15.71 -1.99 -3.41
CA GLN A 19 -14.58 -1.15 -3.79
C GLN A 19 -13.46 -1.13 -2.75
N ASN A 20 -13.81 -1.05 -1.46
CA ASN A 20 -12.82 -1.11 -0.38
C ASN A 20 -12.07 -2.45 -0.38
N GLN A 21 -12.76 -3.56 -0.66
CA GLN A 21 -12.12 -4.87 -0.75
C GLN A 21 -11.20 -4.97 -1.95
N GLU A 22 -11.58 -4.43 -3.12
CA GLU A 22 -10.72 -4.38 -4.31
C GLU A 22 -9.43 -3.59 -4.03
N VAL A 23 -9.55 -2.41 -3.42
CA VAL A 23 -8.42 -1.57 -3.02
C VAL A 23 -7.51 -2.31 -2.05
N LYS A 24 -8.07 -2.94 -1.02
CA LYS A 24 -7.32 -3.74 -0.06
C LYS A 24 -6.56 -4.88 -0.72
N ASN A 25 -7.19 -5.63 -1.63
CA ASN A 25 -6.56 -6.74 -2.34
C ASN A 25 -5.33 -6.29 -3.14
N VAL A 26 -5.35 -5.09 -3.72
CA VAL A 26 -4.19 -4.53 -4.43
C VAL A 26 -3.01 -4.28 -3.47
N ILE A 27 -3.27 -3.72 -2.28
CA ILE A 27 -2.24 -3.52 -1.27
C ILE A 27 -1.68 -4.87 -0.79
N GLU A 28 -2.55 -5.85 -0.53
CA GLU A 28 -2.13 -7.20 -0.12
C GLU A 28 -1.29 -7.88 -1.21
N THR A 29 -1.65 -7.74 -2.48
CA THR A 29 -0.85 -8.26 -3.60
C THR A 29 0.52 -7.59 -3.69
N PHE A 30 0.60 -6.27 -3.47
CA PHE A 30 1.87 -5.55 -3.41
C PHE A 30 2.78 -6.13 -2.32
N PHE A 31 2.26 -6.32 -1.09
CA PHE A 31 3.04 -6.88 0.01
C PHE A 31 3.35 -8.36 -0.14
N GLN A 32 2.49 -9.14 -0.79
CA GLN A 32 2.82 -10.51 -1.18
C GLN A 32 4.07 -10.55 -2.07
N GLY A 33 4.12 -9.71 -3.10
CA GLY A 33 5.31 -9.58 -3.95
C GLY A 33 6.53 -9.06 -3.18
N PHE A 34 6.34 -8.08 -2.32
CA PHE A 34 7.38 -7.51 -1.47
C PHE A 34 8.04 -8.56 -0.58
N HIS A 35 7.27 -9.33 0.18
CA HIS A 35 7.79 -10.38 1.06
C HIS A 35 8.39 -11.56 0.29
N ALA A 36 7.85 -11.88 -0.88
CA ALA A 36 8.40 -12.90 -1.79
C ALA A 36 9.65 -12.42 -2.56
N LYS A 37 10.04 -11.13 -2.46
CA LYS A 37 11.08 -10.49 -3.28
C LYS A 37 10.78 -10.56 -4.78
N ASP A 38 9.50 -10.64 -5.12
CA ASP A 38 9.00 -10.72 -6.48
C ASP A 38 8.59 -9.34 -7.00
N SER A 39 9.53 -8.68 -7.65
CA SER A 39 9.28 -7.36 -8.24
C SER A 39 8.27 -7.37 -9.40
N ILE A 40 8.01 -8.54 -10.02
CA ILE A 40 7.02 -8.66 -11.09
C ILE A 40 5.61 -8.56 -10.51
N VAL A 41 5.35 -9.30 -9.42
CA VAL A 41 4.07 -9.22 -8.69
C VAL A 41 3.84 -7.79 -8.17
N MET A 42 4.85 -7.15 -7.56
CA MET A 42 4.73 -5.76 -7.10
C MET A 42 4.37 -4.80 -8.23
N LYS A 43 5.06 -4.89 -9.37
CA LYS A 43 4.81 -4.05 -10.56
C LYS A 43 3.42 -4.27 -11.15
N SER A 44 2.87 -5.47 -11.07
CA SER A 44 1.56 -5.79 -11.65
C SER A 44 0.41 -4.95 -11.07
N VAL A 45 0.56 -4.46 -9.84
CA VAL A 45 -0.44 -3.65 -9.13
C VAL A 45 -0.04 -2.18 -9.00
N CYS A 46 1.12 -1.79 -9.54
CA CYS A 46 1.59 -0.41 -9.55
C CYS A 46 1.42 0.24 -10.94
N SER A 47 1.30 1.55 -10.95
CA SER A 47 1.39 2.35 -12.17
C SER A 47 2.84 2.45 -12.63
N ASP A 48 3.07 2.59 -13.94
CA ASP A 48 4.38 2.90 -14.50
C ASP A 48 4.93 4.27 -14.03
N LYS A 49 4.04 5.12 -13.52
CA LYS A 49 4.35 6.45 -12.96
C LYS A 49 4.45 6.45 -11.44
N LEU A 50 4.71 5.29 -10.81
CA LEU A 50 4.80 5.17 -9.36
C LEU A 50 5.82 6.13 -8.76
N ILE A 51 5.37 6.92 -7.78
CA ILE A 51 6.20 7.81 -6.95
C ILE A 51 6.38 7.14 -5.59
N LEU A 52 7.63 7.10 -5.13
CA LEU A 52 8.00 6.54 -3.83
C LEU A 52 8.71 7.59 -2.99
N GLN A 53 8.26 7.78 -1.76
CA GLN A 53 8.87 8.70 -0.80
C GLN A 53 8.89 8.09 0.60
N SER A 54 9.92 8.46 1.39
CA SER A 54 10.03 8.07 2.80
C SER A 54 10.33 9.28 3.67
N ILE A 55 9.61 9.42 4.79
CA ILE A 55 9.87 10.41 5.82
C ILE A 55 10.66 9.73 6.93
N ILE A 56 11.93 10.10 7.08
CA ILE A 56 12.81 9.56 8.12
C ILE A 56 13.06 10.63 9.16
N SER A 57 12.68 10.33 10.40
CA SER A 57 12.91 11.22 11.56
C SER A 57 13.92 10.59 12.52
N ASN A 58 14.92 11.35 12.89
CA ASN A 58 15.93 10.98 13.89
C ASN A 58 16.38 12.22 14.70
N VAL A 59 17.35 12.04 15.59
CA VAL A 59 17.88 13.13 16.47
C VAL A 59 18.44 14.33 15.70
N LYS A 60 18.78 14.18 14.42
CA LYS A 60 19.30 15.25 13.54
C LYS A 60 18.19 15.98 12.77
N GLY A 61 16.93 15.56 12.93
CA GLY A 61 15.78 16.15 12.27
C GLY A 61 15.02 15.19 11.35
N THR A 62 14.10 15.74 10.57
CA THR A 62 13.25 15.02 9.63
C THR A 62 13.69 15.28 8.20
N LYS A 63 13.74 14.22 7.38
CA LYS A 63 14.09 14.28 5.96
C LYS A 63 13.04 13.57 5.13
N LEU A 64 12.68 14.15 3.98
CA LEU A 64 11.94 13.51 2.92
C LEU A 64 12.94 12.93 1.91
N ILE A 65 12.83 11.65 1.64
CA ILE A 65 13.66 10.92 0.67
C ILE A 65 12.78 10.52 -0.51
N ASN A 66 13.23 10.84 -1.72
CA ASN A 66 12.63 10.33 -2.95
C ASN A 66 13.37 9.06 -3.37
N GLU A 67 12.65 8.02 -3.68
CA GLU A 67 13.22 6.76 -4.16
C GLU A 67 12.81 6.52 -5.62
N ASN A 68 13.78 6.13 -6.45
CA ASN A 68 13.49 5.75 -7.82
C ASN A 68 12.81 4.37 -7.85
N SER A 69 11.65 4.26 -8.49
CA SER A 69 10.87 3.01 -8.49
C SER A 69 11.62 1.82 -9.11
N LYS A 70 12.43 2.04 -10.15
CA LYS A 70 13.24 0.96 -10.77
C LYS A 70 14.32 0.46 -9.82
N ASP A 71 14.96 1.38 -9.10
CA ASP A 71 16.01 1.02 -8.12
C ASP A 71 15.39 0.32 -6.90
N PHE A 72 14.22 0.77 -6.46
CA PHE A 72 13.44 0.12 -5.42
C PHE A 72 13.12 -1.34 -5.78
N TYR A 73 12.52 -1.60 -6.94
CA TYR A 73 12.22 -2.95 -7.39
C TYR A 73 13.47 -3.81 -7.52
N ARG A 74 14.57 -3.25 -8.01
CA ARG A 74 15.85 -3.95 -8.11
C ARG A 74 16.38 -4.30 -6.73
N SER A 75 16.33 -3.36 -5.78
CA SER A 75 16.82 -3.59 -4.42
C SER A 75 16.07 -4.72 -3.73
N ILE A 76 14.74 -4.76 -3.88
CA ILE A 76 13.93 -5.85 -3.32
C ILE A 76 14.27 -7.20 -3.97
N ALA A 77 14.35 -7.25 -5.29
CA ALA A 77 14.63 -8.49 -6.03
C ALA A 77 16.04 -9.06 -5.77
N THR A 78 16.98 -8.23 -5.30
CA THR A 78 18.36 -8.62 -5.04
C THR A 78 18.68 -8.90 -3.56
N ILE A 79 17.69 -8.78 -2.67
CA ILE A 79 17.86 -9.15 -1.25
C ILE A 79 18.23 -10.64 -1.16
N PRO A 80 19.32 -11.00 -0.45
CA PRO A 80 19.73 -12.40 -0.30
C PRO A 80 18.59 -13.28 0.22
N VAL A 81 18.50 -14.52 -0.26
CA VAL A 81 17.46 -15.49 0.13
C VAL A 81 17.45 -15.72 1.64
N ALA A 82 18.63 -15.75 2.27
CA ALA A 82 18.79 -15.94 3.71
C ALA A 82 18.29 -14.76 4.56
N THR A 83 18.11 -13.56 3.98
CA THR A 83 17.58 -12.40 4.70
C THR A 83 16.05 -12.48 4.68
N LEU A 84 15.46 -12.80 5.80
CA LEU A 84 14.01 -12.77 5.97
C LEU A 84 13.58 -11.38 6.45
N PHE A 85 12.59 -10.80 5.81
CA PHE A 85 11.97 -9.57 6.28
C PHE A 85 10.45 -9.66 6.17
N GLU A 86 9.77 -8.95 7.05
CA GLU A 86 8.33 -8.88 7.10
C GLU A 86 7.90 -7.46 7.45
N GLU A 87 7.01 -6.91 6.66
CA GLU A 87 6.26 -5.71 7.00
C GLU A 87 4.83 -6.14 7.36
N LYS A 88 4.57 -6.15 8.65
CA LYS A 88 3.27 -6.54 9.20
C LYS A 88 2.34 -5.33 9.19
N LEU A 89 1.35 -5.34 8.34
CA LEU A 89 0.30 -4.31 8.30
C LEU A 89 -0.68 -4.55 9.46
N LEU A 90 -0.94 -3.52 10.26
CA LEU A 90 -1.72 -3.63 11.49
C LEU A 90 -3.19 -3.29 11.27
N ASP A 91 -3.49 -2.36 10.34
CA ASP A 91 -4.84 -1.89 10.05
C ASP A 91 -4.90 -1.26 8.66
N TYR A 92 -6.13 -1.03 8.15
CA TYR A 92 -6.42 -0.37 6.88
C TYR A 92 -7.50 0.68 7.05
N THR A 93 -7.17 1.95 6.90
CA THR A 93 -8.14 3.02 6.73
C THR A 93 -8.21 3.35 5.24
N ILE A 94 -9.33 3.02 4.61
CA ILE A 94 -9.55 3.15 3.16
C ILE A 94 -10.57 4.26 2.90
N GLN A 95 -10.24 5.16 2.00
CA GLN A 95 -11.13 6.21 1.49
C GLN A 95 -11.19 6.10 -0.02
N VAL A 96 -12.39 6.09 -0.59
CA VAL A 96 -12.62 6.00 -2.03
C VAL A 96 -13.51 7.14 -2.49
N ASP A 97 -13.10 7.81 -3.56
CA ASP A 97 -13.89 8.80 -4.27
C ASP A 97 -13.82 8.52 -5.79
N GLY A 98 -14.84 7.86 -6.32
CA GLY A 98 -14.90 7.47 -7.72
C GLY A 98 -13.71 6.61 -8.15
N ALA A 99 -12.86 7.13 -9.01
CA ALA A 99 -11.68 6.44 -9.53
C ALA A 99 -10.40 6.69 -8.72
N MET A 100 -10.48 7.34 -7.58
CA MET A 100 -9.35 7.57 -6.67
C MET A 100 -9.57 6.84 -5.34
N ALA A 101 -8.50 6.26 -4.80
CA ALA A 101 -8.49 5.72 -3.44
C ALA A 101 -7.25 6.18 -2.67
N HIS A 102 -7.42 6.34 -1.37
CA HIS A 102 -6.35 6.59 -0.42
C HIS A 102 -6.39 5.54 0.70
N VAL A 103 -5.23 4.97 1.04
CA VAL A 103 -5.12 3.94 2.07
C VAL A 103 -4.03 4.31 3.06
N TRP A 104 -4.39 4.30 4.33
CA TRP A 104 -3.48 4.52 5.45
C TRP A 104 -3.31 3.22 6.22
N THR A 105 -2.07 2.68 6.28
CA THR A 105 -1.79 1.42 6.98
C THR A 105 -0.64 1.59 7.96
N PRO A 106 -0.89 1.55 9.28
CA PRO A 106 0.18 1.40 10.27
C PRO A 106 0.89 0.05 10.08
N TYR A 107 2.22 0.04 10.28
CA TYR A 107 3.01 -1.17 10.12
C TYR A 107 4.10 -1.34 11.17
N GLU A 108 4.54 -2.57 11.34
CA GLU A 108 5.76 -2.98 12.04
C GLU A 108 6.66 -3.74 11.08
N PHE A 109 7.95 -3.41 11.06
CA PHE A 109 8.93 -4.03 10.18
C PHE A 109 9.93 -4.89 10.97
N PHE A 110 10.10 -6.13 10.53
CA PHE A 110 10.98 -7.12 11.13
C PHE A 110 12.04 -7.58 10.14
N ILE A 111 13.26 -7.84 10.63
CA ILE A 111 14.36 -8.43 9.86
C ILE A 111 14.84 -9.67 10.65
N ASN A 112 14.81 -10.84 10.02
CA ASN A 112 15.20 -12.12 10.63
C ASN A 112 14.47 -12.35 11.98
N GLY A 113 13.17 -12.02 12.04
CA GLY A 113 12.33 -12.14 13.23
C GLY A 113 12.57 -11.09 14.31
N LYS A 114 13.49 -10.14 14.11
CA LYS A 114 13.76 -9.06 15.07
C LYS A 114 13.08 -7.77 14.62
N PHE A 115 12.39 -7.09 15.54
CA PHE A 115 11.82 -5.78 15.30
C PHE A 115 12.91 -4.79 14.85
N SER A 116 12.65 -4.08 13.77
CA SER A 116 13.55 -3.07 13.20
C SER A 116 12.99 -1.67 13.43
N HIS A 117 11.82 -1.40 12.94
CA HIS A 117 11.15 -0.10 13.03
C HIS A 117 9.64 -0.24 12.80
N ARG A 118 8.93 0.84 12.96
CA ARG A 118 7.49 0.95 12.67
C ARG A 118 7.20 2.27 11.98
N GLY A 119 6.03 2.35 11.40
CA GLY A 119 5.59 3.57 10.72
C GLY A 119 4.17 3.46 10.22
N VAL A 120 3.91 4.24 9.21
CA VAL A 120 2.66 4.23 8.47
C VAL A 120 3.00 4.33 6.99
N ASN A 121 2.33 3.52 6.17
CA ASN A 121 2.29 3.73 4.74
C ASN A 121 1.02 4.48 4.36
N ALA A 122 1.14 5.45 3.48
CA ALA A 122 0.04 6.10 2.81
C ALA A 122 0.13 5.79 1.31
N PHE A 123 -0.91 5.15 0.78
CA PHE A 123 -1.03 4.83 -0.63
C PHE A 123 -2.05 5.74 -1.29
N THR A 124 -1.73 6.25 -2.48
CA THR A 124 -2.72 6.82 -3.38
C THR A 124 -2.83 5.93 -4.60
N MET A 125 -4.07 5.64 -4.99
CA MET A 125 -4.39 4.72 -6.07
C MET A 125 -5.40 5.36 -7.01
N TYR A 126 -5.43 4.88 -8.25
CA TYR A 126 -6.45 5.26 -9.23
C TYR A 126 -6.89 4.05 -10.05
N LYS A 127 -8.09 4.12 -10.63
CA LYS A 127 -8.59 3.10 -11.56
C LYS A 127 -8.05 3.35 -12.97
N GLU A 128 -7.27 2.41 -13.45
CA GLU A 128 -6.80 2.36 -14.84
C GLU A 128 -7.47 1.17 -15.54
N ASN A 129 -8.32 1.46 -16.54
CA ASN A 129 -9.08 0.41 -17.24
C ASN A 129 -9.79 -0.56 -16.26
N GLU A 130 -10.57 0.00 -15.31
CA GLU A 130 -11.31 -0.72 -14.26
C GLU A 130 -10.43 -1.44 -13.21
N ASN A 131 -9.10 -1.35 -13.29
CA ASN A 131 -8.19 -1.95 -12.32
C ASN A 131 -7.56 -0.87 -11.43
N TRP A 132 -7.57 -1.10 -10.12
CA TRP A 132 -6.86 -0.23 -9.19
C TRP A 132 -5.34 -0.38 -9.36
N LYS A 133 -4.63 0.74 -9.45
CA LYS A 133 -3.17 0.84 -9.54
C LYS A 133 -2.63 1.79 -8.48
N ILE A 134 -1.57 1.40 -7.81
CA ILE A 134 -0.84 2.26 -6.88
C ILE A 134 -0.02 3.26 -7.69
N VAL A 135 -0.23 4.56 -7.45
CA VAL A 135 0.49 5.65 -8.14
C VAL A 135 1.43 6.41 -7.22
N TYR A 136 1.18 6.38 -5.92
CA TYR A 136 2.02 7.04 -4.92
C TYR A 136 2.07 6.24 -3.64
N ILE A 137 3.27 6.08 -3.09
CA ILE A 137 3.51 5.54 -1.75
C ILE A 137 4.41 6.51 -1.00
N ILE A 138 3.99 6.92 0.18
CA ILE A 138 4.82 7.63 1.14
C ILE A 138 4.74 6.91 2.48
N ASP A 139 5.90 6.70 3.11
CA ASP A 139 5.96 6.08 4.42
C ASP A 139 6.68 6.95 5.46
N THR A 140 6.38 6.69 6.73
CA THR A 140 7.16 7.19 7.86
C THR A 140 7.95 6.04 8.48
N ARG A 141 9.18 6.33 8.94
CA ARG A 141 10.03 5.35 9.64
C ARG A 141 10.47 5.90 10.98
N ARG A 142 10.14 5.16 12.06
CA ARG A 142 10.49 5.50 13.46
C ARG A 142 10.86 4.23 14.22
N LYS A 143 11.78 4.38 15.14
CA LYS A 143 12.18 3.31 16.08
C LYS A 143 11.22 3.24 17.27
#